data_7f9fe0fc57c0843b79ffc091eafeda78
#
_entry.id   7f9fe0fc57c0843b79ffc091eafeda78
#
_cell.length_a   1.000
_cell.length_b   1.000
_cell.length_c   1.000
_cell.angle_alpha   90.00
_cell.angle_beta   90.00
_cell.angle_gamma   90.00
#
_symmetry.space_group_name_H-M   'P 1'
#
loop_
_entity.id
_entity.type
_entity.pdbx_description
1 polymer ?
#
loop_
_entity_poly.entity_id
_entity_poly.type
_entity_poly.pdbx_seq_one_letter_code
_entity_poly.pdbx_strand_id
1 'polypeptide(L)'
;MTASLAGLRVLILRSARPGDPLAARLTARGAEVHSFPLLAIESRPALDADLSAAVAKADGWIFVSRHAVRHGFEQLAAAGLVPSRVPIFAVGAATAAALREDWGIAARHPSEANTEGLLKLPELQAVQGQTLVIFRGVGGRDALRAGLRERGASVHYCEVYRRVPERRWEPALAAALAAPGPLLLVAHSGEVLRALSQLLERADGSMPRPVCLVPGERVADIARGLGFEPVIAASALAAKMEQAVCRWYTPERFRT
;
A
#
# COMPACT_ATOMS: atom_id res chain seq x y z
N MET A 1 -33.20 -2.44 -0.31
CA MET A 1 -32.87 -1.81 -1.63
C MET A 1 -31.38 -1.45 -1.61
N THR A 2 -30.62 -1.93 -2.58
CA THR A 2 -29.18 -1.61 -2.68
C THR A 2 -29.04 -0.19 -3.26
N ALA A 3 -28.33 0.70 -2.56
CA ALA A 3 -28.14 2.09 -3.02
C ALA A 3 -27.46 2.12 -4.40
N SER A 4 -28.07 2.84 -5.36
CA SER A 4 -27.50 3.07 -6.68
C SER A 4 -26.41 4.14 -6.61
N LEU A 5 -25.31 3.94 -7.33
CA LEU A 5 -24.22 4.91 -7.48
C LEU A 5 -24.20 5.51 -8.90
N ALA A 6 -25.31 5.42 -9.64
CA ALA A 6 -25.43 5.99 -10.97
C ALA A 6 -25.15 7.51 -10.97
N GLY A 7 -24.32 7.97 -11.90
CA GLY A 7 -23.87 9.35 -12.01
C GLY A 7 -22.68 9.72 -11.12
N LEU A 8 -22.22 8.82 -10.22
CA LEU A 8 -21.01 9.04 -9.44
C LEU A 8 -19.76 8.64 -10.23
N ARG A 9 -18.81 9.54 -10.37
CA ARG A 9 -17.45 9.24 -10.85
C ARG A 9 -16.53 8.95 -9.67
N VAL A 10 -15.77 7.86 -9.77
CA VAL A 10 -14.83 7.44 -8.74
C VAL A 10 -13.43 7.30 -9.34
N LEU A 11 -12.48 8.05 -8.81
CA LEU A 11 -11.08 7.97 -9.23
C LEU A 11 -10.27 7.27 -8.15
N ILE A 12 -9.80 6.06 -8.46
CA ILE A 12 -8.95 5.26 -7.55
C ILE A 12 -7.49 5.65 -7.79
N LEU A 13 -6.85 6.26 -6.79
CA LEU A 13 -5.51 6.83 -6.89
C LEU A 13 -4.39 5.80 -6.68
N ARG A 14 -4.57 4.59 -7.18
CA ARG A 14 -3.58 3.52 -7.19
C ARG A 14 -3.62 2.78 -8.52
N SER A 15 -2.59 1.98 -8.81
CA SER A 15 -2.55 1.14 -9.99
C SER A 15 -3.78 0.26 -10.09
N ALA A 16 -4.38 0.22 -11.28
CA ALA A 16 -5.42 -0.73 -11.60
C ALA A 16 -4.89 -2.16 -11.37
N ARG A 17 -5.72 -3.01 -10.79
CA ARG A 17 -5.42 -4.43 -10.62
C ARG A 17 -6.47 -5.21 -11.38
N PRO A 18 -6.09 -6.22 -12.16
CA PRO A 18 -7.08 -7.16 -12.71
C PRO A 18 -7.97 -7.67 -11.58
N GLY A 19 -9.30 -7.56 -11.76
CA GLY A 19 -10.26 -7.97 -10.75
C GLY A 19 -10.24 -7.14 -9.46
N ASP A 20 -9.86 -5.83 -9.50
CA ASP A 20 -9.92 -4.98 -8.30
C ASP A 20 -11.29 -5.05 -7.63
N PRO A 21 -11.41 -5.65 -6.42
CA PRO A 21 -12.71 -5.91 -5.80
C PRO A 21 -13.50 -4.64 -5.49
N LEU A 22 -12.82 -3.50 -5.21
CA LEU A 22 -13.52 -2.25 -4.94
C LEU A 22 -14.06 -1.66 -6.23
N ALA A 23 -13.26 -1.61 -7.30
CA ALA A 23 -13.68 -1.13 -8.60
C ALA A 23 -14.90 -1.93 -9.10
N ALA A 24 -14.80 -3.27 -9.07
CA ALA A 24 -15.89 -4.15 -9.49
C ALA A 24 -17.20 -3.89 -8.71
N ARG A 25 -17.12 -3.74 -7.39
CA ARG A 25 -18.28 -3.46 -6.54
C ARG A 25 -18.93 -2.12 -6.83
N LEU A 26 -18.13 -1.07 -7.02
CA LEU A 26 -18.65 0.28 -7.31
C LEU A 26 -19.26 0.33 -8.71
N THR A 27 -18.60 -0.28 -9.70
CA THR A 27 -19.12 -0.38 -11.07
C THR A 27 -20.43 -1.18 -11.13
N ALA A 28 -20.53 -2.29 -10.38
CA ALA A 28 -21.77 -3.09 -10.29
C ALA A 28 -22.96 -2.29 -9.70
N ARG A 29 -22.70 -1.17 -9.00
CA ARG A 29 -23.72 -0.25 -8.51
C ARG A 29 -23.98 0.95 -9.44
N GLY A 30 -23.32 0.99 -10.59
CA GLY A 30 -23.52 2.04 -11.60
C GLY A 30 -22.55 3.22 -11.50
N ALA A 31 -21.51 3.16 -10.65
CA ALA A 31 -20.48 4.20 -10.64
C ALA A 31 -19.54 4.06 -11.85
N GLU A 32 -19.10 5.19 -12.38
CA GLU A 32 -18.03 5.27 -13.37
C GLU A 32 -16.68 5.28 -12.65
N VAL A 33 -15.87 4.21 -12.81
CA VAL A 33 -14.65 4.01 -12.03
C VAL A 33 -13.41 4.06 -12.90
N HIS A 34 -12.48 4.96 -12.58
CA HIS A 34 -11.17 5.07 -13.23
C HIS A 34 -10.03 4.93 -12.24
N SER A 35 -8.87 4.46 -12.71
CA SER A 35 -7.66 4.31 -11.89
C SER A 35 -6.57 5.23 -12.40
N PHE A 36 -6.07 6.10 -11.49
CA PHE A 36 -4.96 7.02 -11.73
C PHE A 36 -3.88 6.81 -10.67
N PRO A 37 -2.90 5.93 -10.90
CA PRO A 37 -1.84 5.71 -9.94
C PRO A 37 -0.97 6.97 -9.81
N LEU A 38 -0.92 7.54 -8.61
CA LEU A 38 -0.08 8.72 -8.32
C LEU A 38 1.33 8.35 -7.87
N LEU A 39 1.55 7.08 -7.56
CA LEU A 39 2.85 6.56 -7.13
C LEU A 39 3.24 5.36 -8.00
N ALA A 40 4.45 5.42 -8.53
CA ALA A 40 5.12 4.28 -9.16
C ALA A 40 6.07 3.60 -8.17
N ILE A 41 6.38 2.34 -8.45
CA ILE A 41 7.39 1.58 -7.73
C ILE A 41 8.64 1.53 -8.59
N GLU A 42 9.75 2.03 -8.06
CA GLU A 42 11.07 1.91 -8.67
C GLU A 42 11.95 0.95 -7.86
N SER A 43 12.63 0.05 -8.55
CA SER A 43 13.68 -0.75 -7.94
C SER A 43 14.81 0.14 -7.44
N ARG A 44 15.43 -0.23 -6.34
CA ARG A 44 16.67 0.42 -5.88
C ARG A 44 17.89 -0.24 -6.52
N PRO A 45 19.06 0.44 -6.49
CA PRO A 45 20.31 -0.16 -6.88
C PRO A 45 20.59 -1.49 -6.16
N ALA A 46 21.48 -2.30 -6.72
CA ALA A 46 21.95 -3.55 -6.12
C ALA A 46 22.40 -3.37 -4.67
N LEU A 47 22.37 -4.46 -3.92
CA LEU A 47 22.84 -4.49 -2.54
C LEU A 47 24.31 -4.08 -2.49
N ASP A 48 24.68 -3.22 -1.55
CA ASP A 48 26.08 -2.96 -1.24
C ASP A 48 26.74 -4.16 -0.55
N ALA A 49 28.06 -4.11 -0.39
CA ALA A 49 28.82 -5.23 0.16
C ALA A 49 28.41 -5.57 1.61
N ASP A 50 28.15 -4.55 2.43
CA ASP A 50 27.81 -4.74 3.84
C ASP A 50 26.42 -5.38 3.99
N LEU A 51 25.44 -4.90 3.21
CA LEU A 51 24.09 -5.46 3.22
C LEU A 51 24.06 -6.87 2.62
N SER A 52 24.84 -7.12 1.55
CA SER A 52 25.02 -8.46 0.97
C SER A 52 25.60 -9.45 2.00
N ALA A 53 26.60 -9.02 2.77
CA ALA A 53 27.18 -9.83 3.84
C ALA A 53 26.17 -10.07 4.98
N ALA A 54 25.39 -9.08 5.37
CA ALA A 54 24.33 -9.23 6.37
C ALA A 54 23.23 -10.18 5.91
N VAL A 55 22.80 -10.09 4.66
CA VAL A 55 21.80 -10.98 4.05
C VAL A 55 22.31 -12.43 4.01
N ALA A 56 23.58 -12.64 3.60
CA ALA A 56 24.20 -13.97 3.51
C ALA A 56 24.34 -14.67 4.88
N LYS A 57 24.50 -13.89 5.96
CA LYS A 57 24.68 -14.39 7.33
C LYS A 57 23.39 -14.35 8.17
N ALA A 58 22.29 -13.89 7.60
CA ALA A 58 21.04 -13.74 8.34
C ALA A 58 20.47 -15.09 8.81
N ASP A 59 19.94 -15.10 10.02
CA ASP A 59 19.20 -16.22 10.61
C ASP A 59 17.74 -16.26 10.18
N GLY A 60 17.23 -15.19 9.55
CA GLY A 60 15.87 -15.11 9.01
C GLY A 60 15.62 -13.90 8.13
N TRP A 61 14.73 -14.07 7.14
CA TRP A 61 14.33 -13.04 6.22
C TRP A 61 12.85 -12.70 6.37
N ILE A 62 12.51 -11.41 6.40
CA ILE A 62 11.15 -10.92 6.59
C ILE A 62 10.75 -10.04 5.40
N PHE A 63 9.69 -10.40 4.68
CA PHE A 63 9.15 -9.61 3.55
C PHE A 63 7.87 -8.90 3.95
N VAL A 64 7.85 -7.58 3.82
CA VAL A 64 6.70 -6.76 4.29
C VAL A 64 5.73 -6.35 3.18
N SER A 65 5.94 -6.79 1.95
CA SER A 65 5.02 -6.55 0.83
C SER A 65 5.35 -7.44 -0.38
N ARG A 66 4.40 -7.58 -1.33
CA ARG A 66 4.65 -8.23 -2.62
C ARG A 66 5.75 -7.53 -3.44
N HIS A 67 5.86 -6.21 -3.36
CA HIS A 67 6.95 -5.46 -3.98
C HIS A 67 8.30 -5.77 -3.35
N ALA A 68 8.34 -5.95 -2.03
CA ALA A 68 9.55 -6.37 -1.34
C ALA A 68 9.99 -7.78 -1.78
N VAL A 69 9.05 -8.70 -2.02
CA VAL A 69 9.34 -10.03 -2.57
C VAL A 69 9.96 -9.89 -3.95
N ARG A 70 9.25 -9.27 -4.90
CA ARG A 70 9.71 -9.14 -6.28
C ARG A 70 11.09 -8.49 -6.37
N HIS A 71 11.24 -7.27 -5.87
CA HIS A 71 12.49 -6.52 -5.99
C HIS A 71 13.61 -7.08 -5.10
N GLY A 72 13.24 -7.69 -3.95
CA GLY A 72 14.20 -8.38 -3.10
C GLY A 72 14.85 -9.56 -3.80
N PHE A 73 14.06 -10.43 -4.41
CA PHE A 73 14.59 -11.59 -5.13
C PHE A 73 15.32 -11.20 -6.42
N GLU A 74 14.90 -10.17 -7.12
CA GLU A 74 15.66 -9.61 -8.26
C GLU A 74 17.07 -9.19 -7.81
N GLN A 75 17.21 -8.51 -6.67
CA GLN A 75 18.51 -8.08 -6.14
C GLN A 75 19.32 -9.23 -5.54
N LEU A 76 18.69 -10.16 -4.86
CA LEU A 76 19.35 -11.37 -4.34
C LEU A 76 19.95 -12.20 -5.48
N ALA A 77 19.19 -12.40 -6.56
CA ALA A 77 19.67 -13.11 -7.74
C ALA A 77 20.84 -12.40 -8.40
N ALA A 78 20.78 -11.07 -8.54
CA ALA A 78 21.88 -10.26 -9.09
C ALA A 78 23.14 -10.31 -8.23
N ALA A 79 23.00 -10.49 -6.89
CA ALA A 79 24.11 -10.65 -5.95
C ALA A 79 24.59 -12.10 -5.80
N GLY A 80 23.99 -13.06 -6.53
CA GLY A 80 24.32 -14.49 -6.37
C GLY A 80 23.90 -15.08 -5.01
N LEU A 81 22.99 -14.41 -4.31
CA LEU A 81 22.47 -14.84 -3.02
C LEU A 81 21.20 -15.66 -3.24
N VAL A 82 21.23 -16.92 -2.87
CA VAL A 82 20.06 -17.79 -2.90
C VAL A 82 19.51 -17.95 -1.48
N PRO A 83 18.17 -18.10 -1.31
CA PRO A 83 17.60 -18.41 -0.01
C PRO A 83 18.11 -19.79 0.43
N SER A 84 19.23 -19.80 1.16
CA SER A 84 19.64 -20.98 1.87
C SER A 84 18.69 -21.18 3.05
N ARG A 85 18.58 -22.36 3.58
CA ARG A 85 17.72 -22.90 4.65
C ARG A 85 17.26 -21.97 5.80
N VAL A 86 17.29 -20.64 5.61
CA VAL A 86 16.83 -19.67 6.63
C VAL A 86 15.31 -19.57 6.65
N PRO A 87 14.68 -19.43 7.80
CA PRO A 87 13.27 -19.16 7.93
C PRO A 87 12.87 -17.88 7.18
N ILE A 88 11.81 -17.96 6.38
CA ILE A 88 11.27 -16.81 5.66
C ILE A 88 9.89 -16.46 6.23
N PHE A 89 9.71 -15.17 6.53
CA PHE A 89 8.49 -14.62 7.08
C PHE A 89 7.88 -13.62 6.12
N ALA A 90 6.56 -13.62 6.03
CA ALA A 90 5.78 -12.66 5.26
C ALA A 90 4.84 -11.89 6.20
N VAL A 91 4.63 -10.60 5.92
CA VAL A 91 3.73 -9.77 6.73
C VAL A 91 2.28 -10.26 6.72
N GLY A 92 1.91 -11.07 5.75
CA GLY A 92 0.57 -11.65 5.64
C GLY A 92 0.41 -12.55 4.41
N ALA A 93 -0.77 -13.15 4.28
CA ALA A 93 -1.08 -14.17 3.29
C ALA A 93 -0.79 -13.75 1.83
N ALA A 94 -1.08 -12.49 1.44
CA ALA A 94 -0.81 -12.02 0.08
C ALA A 94 0.70 -11.95 -0.25
N THR A 95 1.54 -11.65 0.73
CA THR A 95 3.01 -11.64 0.57
C THR A 95 3.54 -13.07 0.56
N ALA A 96 3.01 -13.95 1.41
CA ALA A 96 3.36 -15.37 1.41
C ALA A 96 2.94 -16.07 0.10
N ALA A 97 1.79 -15.71 -0.46
CA ALA A 97 1.36 -16.20 -1.76
C ALA A 97 2.35 -15.79 -2.88
N ALA A 98 2.79 -14.53 -2.91
CA ALA A 98 3.79 -14.08 -3.88
C ALA A 98 5.13 -14.85 -3.75
N LEU A 99 5.61 -15.11 -2.53
CA LEU A 99 6.80 -15.94 -2.32
C LEU A 99 6.64 -17.35 -2.88
N ARG A 100 5.47 -17.94 -2.69
CA ARG A 100 5.18 -19.30 -3.17
C ARG A 100 4.98 -19.36 -4.68
N GLU A 101 4.20 -18.42 -5.24
CA GLU A 101 3.79 -18.42 -6.65
C GLU A 101 4.93 -17.99 -7.57
N ASP A 102 5.69 -16.95 -7.19
CA ASP A 102 6.73 -16.40 -8.03
C ASP A 102 8.09 -17.11 -7.84
N TRP A 103 8.33 -17.70 -6.65
CA TRP A 103 9.66 -18.21 -6.25
C TRP A 103 9.66 -19.63 -5.66
N GLY A 104 8.52 -20.27 -5.52
CA GLY A 104 8.40 -21.63 -4.94
C GLY A 104 8.74 -21.71 -3.44
N ILE A 105 8.70 -20.57 -2.73
CA ILE A 105 9.16 -20.49 -1.34
C ILE A 105 7.98 -20.48 -0.38
N ALA A 106 8.00 -21.40 0.58
CA ALA A 106 7.07 -21.37 1.70
C ALA A 106 7.52 -20.35 2.74
N ALA A 107 6.62 -19.46 3.14
CA ALA A 107 6.87 -18.47 4.18
C ALA A 107 5.86 -18.58 5.31
N ARG A 108 6.31 -18.35 6.54
CA ARG A 108 5.43 -18.22 7.71
C ARG A 108 4.80 -16.85 7.72
N HIS A 109 3.52 -16.77 8.05
CA HIS A 109 2.82 -15.49 8.13
C HIS A 109 1.74 -15.52 9.23
N PRO A 110 1.42 -14.37 9.83
CA PRO A 110 0.35 -14.27 10.81
C PRO A 110 -1.02 -14.30 10.14
N SER A 111 -2.06 -14.57 10.91
CA SER A 111 -3.45 -14.39 10.51
C SER A 111 -3.80 -12.92 10.30
N GLU A 112 -3.29 -12.03 11.16
CA GLU A 112 -3.42 -10.59 11.03
C GLU A 112 -2.23 -10.03 10.22
N ALA A 113 -2.50 -9.57 9.00
CA ALA A 113 -1.48 -9.09 8.06
C ALA A 113 -0.96 -7.68 8.43
N ASN A 114 -0.24 -7.58 9.54
CA ASN A 114 0.38 -6.34 10.04
C ASN A 114 1.66 -6.63 10.85
N THR A 115 2.33 -5.58 11.31
CA THR A 115 3.55 -5.67 12.13
C THR A 115 3.30 -6.38 13.46
N GLU A 116 2.19 -6.06 14.09
CA GLU A 116 1.78 -6.60 15.39
C GLU A 116 1.52 -8.10 15.29
N GLY A 117 0.91 -8.55 14.18
CA GLY A 117 0.74 -9.97 13.88
C GLY A 117 2.07 -10.69 13.68
N LEU A 118 3.00 -10.11 12.90
CA LEU A 118 4.36 -10.67 12.76
C LEU A 118 5.05 -10.84 14.10
N LEU A 119 5.03 -9.80 14.93
CA LEU A 119 5.65 -9.84 16.25
C LEU A 119 5.02 -10.87 17.21
N LYS A 120 3.81 -11.38 16.91
CA LYS A 120 3.16 -12.46 17.68
C LYS A 120 3.57 -13.87 17.21
N LEU A 121 4.25 -14.02 16.08
CA LEU A 121 4.69 -15.34 15.63
C LEU A 121 5.65 -15.98 16.65
N PRO A 122 5.46 -17.25 17.00
CA PRO A 122 6.31 -17.92 18.01
C PRO A 122 7.80 -17.84 17.68
N GLU A 123 8.16 -17.99 16.42
CA GLU A 123 9.53 -17.97 15.94
C GLU A 123 10.20 -16.59 16.05
N LEU A 124 9.41 -15.53 16.12
CA LEU A 124 9.90 -14.16 16.29
C LEU A 124 9.84 -13.69 17.75
N GLN A 125 9.44 -14.55 18.70
CA GLN A 125 9.46 -14.26 20.15
C GLN A 125 10.86 -14.43 20.74
N ALA A 126 11.61 -15.47 20.33
CA ALA A 126 12.90 -15.83 20.87
C ALA A 126 14.00 -15.62 19.81
N VAL A 127 14.34 -14.36 19.54
CA VAL A 127 15.31 -13.96 18.51
C VAL A 127 16.58 -13.32 19.07
N GLN A 128 16.87 -13.52 20.36
CA GLN A 128 18.07 -12.99 21.00
C GLN A 128 19.33 -13.50 20.30
N GLY A 129 20.22 -12.60 19.93
CA GLY A 129 21.47 -12.91 19.23
C GLY A 129 21.31 -13.24 17.75
N GLN A 130 20.09 -13.35 17.22
CA GLN A 130 19.86 -13.61 15.81
C GLN A 130 20.03 -12.34 14.96
N THR A 131 20.47 -12.53 13.72
CA THR A 131 20.51 -11.50 12.69
C THR A 131 19.32 -11.67 11.75
N LEU A 132 18.44 -10.67 11.69
CA LEU A 132 17.25 -10.67 10.85
C LEU A 132 17.34 -9.59 9.78
N VAL A 133 16.94 -9.91 8.55
CA VAL A 133 16.87 -8.95 7.45
C VAL A 133 15.41 -8.70 7.07
N ILE A 134 15.01 -7.42 7.07
CA ILE A 134 13.68 -7.00 6.67
C ILE A 134 13.75 -6.39 5.26
N PHE A 135 13.20 -7.10 4.28
CA PHE A 135 13.03 -6.62 2.90
C PHE A 135 11.82 -5.70 2.83
N ARG A 136 12.05 -4.44 2.42
CA ARG A 136 11.02 -3.39 2.44
C ARG A 136 11.22 -2.33 1.34
N GLY A 137 10.26 -1.44 1.20
CA GLY A 137 10.46 -0.18 0.49
C GLY A 137 11.09 0.88 1.40
N VAL A 138 11.68 1.91 0.79
CA VAL A 138 12.21 3.07 1.51
C VAL A 138 11.13 3.71 2.37
N GLY A 139 11.49 4.05 3.60
CA GLY A 139 10.58 4.70 4.56
C GLY A 139 9.58 3.73 5.21
N GLY A 140 8.56 4.30 5.85
CA GLY A 140 7.53 3.55 6.57
C GLY A 140 7.84 3.37 8.07
N ARG A 141 6.98 2.61 8.77
CA ARG A 141 7.06 2.43 10.22
C ARG A 141 8.28 1.61 10.65
N ASP A 142 8.87 2.00 11.78
CA ASP A 142 10.03 1.31 12.38
C ASP A 142 9.63 0.24 13.43
N ALA A 143 8.34 0.11 13.73
CA ALA A 143 7.84 -0.70 14.82
C ALA A 143 8.27 -2.18 14.77
N LEU A 144 8.38 -2.77 13.56
CA LEU A 144 8.85 -4.14 13.43
C LEU A 144 10.31 -4.29 13.85
N ARG A 145 11.19 -3.39 13.38
CA ARG A 145 12.60 -3.39 13.77
C ARG A 145 12.78 -3.12 15.25
N ALA A 146 12.05 -2.14 15.77
CA ALA A 146 12.11 -1.81 17.19
C ALA A 146 11.72 -3.02 18.06
N GLY A 147 10.56 -3.65 17.79
CA GLY A 147 10.10 -4.80 18.55
C GLY A 147 11.03 -6.03 18.46
N LEU A 148 11.68 -6.27 17.32
CA LEU A 148 12.67 -7.35 17.21
C LEU A 148 13.97 -7.02 17.94
N ARG A 149 14.42 -5.76 17.91
CA ARG A 149 15.60 -5.30 18.67
C ARG A 149 15.38 -5.35 20.17
N GLU A 150 14.20 -5.00 20.65
CA GLU A 150 13.83 -5.15 22.07
C GLU A 150 13.92 -6.62 22.54
N ARG A 151 13.81 -7.58 21.62
CA ARG A 151 13.98 -9.02 21.87
C ARG A 151 15.43 -9.50 21.66
N GLY A 152 16.39 -8.58 21.49
CA GLY A 152 17.81 -8.86 21.36
C GLY A 152 18.29 -9.28 19.97
N ALA A 153 17.49 -9.11 18.91
CA ALA A 153 17.93 -9.37 17.55
C ALA A 153 18.77 -8.21 16.98
N SER A 154 19.75 -8.55 16.14
CA SER A 154 20.36 -7.61 15.19
C SER A 154 19.47 -7.53 13.95
N VAL A 155 19.00 -6.31 13.60
CA VAL A 155 18.02 -6.15 12.51
C VAL A 155 18.51 -5.16 11.46
N HIS A 156 18.62 -5.63 10.21
CA HIS A 156 19.01 -4.86 9.04
C HIS A 156 17.80 -4.60 8.12
N TYR A 157 17.72 -3.40 7.56
CA TYR A 157 16.78 -3.10 6.49
C TYR A 157 17.42 -3.33 5.14
N CYS A 158 16.78 -4.15 4.33
CA CYS A 158 17.05 -4.30 2.91
C CYS A 158 15.96 -3.53 2.15
N GLU A 159 16.25 -2.27 1.85
CA GLU A 159 15.32 -1.37 1.14
C GLU A 159 15.46 -1.57 -0.37
N VAL A 160 14.65 -2.44 -0.94
CA VAL A 160 14.77 -2.94 -2.32
C VAL A 160 13.96 -2.16 -3.36
N TYR A 161 13.06 -1.28 -2.93
CA TYR A 161 12.30 -0.39 -3.81
C TYR A 161 11.98 0.95 -3.13
N ARG A 162 11.63 1.94 -3.93
CA ARG A 162 11.05 3.20 -3.44
C ARG A 162 9.76 3.53 -4.19
N ARG A 163 8.92 4.34 -3.56
CA ARG A 163 7.78 4.96 -4.22
C ARG A 163 8.18 6.31 -4.74
N VAL A 164 7.84 6.59 -5.99
CA VAL A 164 8.10 7.87 -6.64
C VAL A 164 6.81 8.42 -7.23
N PRO A 165 6.67 9.75 -7.38
CA PRO A 165 5.52 10.33 -8.06
C PRO A 165 5.40 9.80 -9.49
N GLU A 166 4.21 9.33 -9.86
CA GLU A 166 3.87 8.91 -11.22
C GLU A 166 3.15 10.06 -11.94
N ARG A 167 3.83 10.68 -12.86
CA ARG A 167 3.35 11.90 -13.53
C ARG A 167 2.64 11.69 -14.85
N ARG A 168 2.79 10.55 -15.48
CA ARG A 168 2.19 10.28 -16.80
C ARG A 168 0.66 10.43 -16.83
N TRP A 169 0.01 10.32 -15.68
CA TRP A 169 -1.43 10.46 -15.54
C TRP A 169 -1.89 11.88 -15.19
N GLU A 170 -0.98 12.82 -14.90
CA GLU A 170 -1.33 14.18 -14.48
C GLU A 170 -2.32 14.88 -15.44
N PRO A 171 -2.13 14.86 -16.78
CA PRO A 171 -3.08 15.51 -17.70
C PRO A 171 -4.47 14.85 -17.69
N ALA A 172 -4.52 13.51 -17.70
CA ALA A 172 -5.79 12.78 -17.71
C ALA A 172 -6.53 12.92 -16.37
N LEU A 173 -5.78 12.92 -15.25
CA LEU A 173 -6.35 13.15 -13.92
C LEU A 173 -6.88 14.58 -13.78
N ALA A 174 -6.15 15.59 -14.26
CA ALA A 174 -6.59 16.98 -14.26
C ALA A 174 -7.91 17.14 -15.04
N ALA A 175 -8.00 16.55 -16.23
CA ALA A 175 -9.24 16.54 -17.03
C ALA A 175 -10.39 15.84 -16.29
N ALA A 176 -10.11 14.70 -15.64
CA ALA A 176 -11.13 13.98 -14.87
C ALA A 176 -11.58 14.75 -13.61
N LEU A 177 -10.70 15.53 -12.98
CA LEU A 177 -11.04 16.39 -11.85
C LEU A 177 -11.88 17.60 -12.27
N ALA A 178 -11.60 18.18 -13.43
CA ALA A 178 -12.33 19.35 -13.96
C ALA A 178 -13.70 19.01 -14.57
N ALA A 179 -13.95 17.74 -14.88
CA ALA A 179 -15.22 17.35 -15.49
C ALA A 179 -16.39 17.52 -14.51
N PRO A 180 -17.59 17.98 -14.96
CA PRO A 180 -18.72 18.27 -14.10
C PRO A 180 -19.34 17.02 -13.49
N GLY A 181 -20.07 17.18 -12.39
CA GLY A 181 -20.84 16.13 -11.71
C GLY A 181 -20.17 15.57 -10.45
N PRO A 182 -20.87 14.67 -9.74
CA PRO A 182 -20.40 14.09 -8.49
C PRO A 182 -19.09 13.34 -8.66
N LEU A 183 -18.11 13.63 -7.81
CA LEU A 183 -16.78 13.06 -7.85
C LEU A 183 -16.33 12.58 -6.48
N LEU A 184 -15.78 11.37 -6.41
CA LEU A 184 -15.15 10.80 -5.22
C LEU A 184 -13.75 10.30 -5.57
N LEU A 185 -12.75 10.73 -4.82
CA LEU A 185 -11.40 10.18 -4.90
C LEU A 185 -11.25 9.02 -3.91
N VAL A 186 -10.45 8.02 -4.25
CA VAL A 186 -10.15 6.91 -3.35
C VAL A 186 -8.66 6.90 -3.05
N ALA A 187 -8.29 7.23 -1.80
CA ALA A 187 -6.91 7.25 -1.34
C ALA A 187 -6.68 6.23 -0.23
N HIS A 188 -5.87 5.20 -0.50
CA HIS A 188 -5.63 4.11 0.45
C HIS A 188 -4.54 4.41 1.49
N SER A 189 -3.82 5.51 1.36
CA SER A 189 -2.74 5.90 2.27
C SER A 189 -2.51 7.40 2.31
N GLY A 190 -1.92 7.89 3.40
CA GLY A 190 -1.51 9.29 3.50
C GLY A 190 -0.44 9.71 2.49
N GLU A 191 0.36 8.77 2.00
CA GLU A 191 1.37 9.04 0.96
C GLU A 191 0.70 9.42 -0.37
N VAL A 192 -0.37 8.71 -0.76
CA VAL A 192 -1.18 9.02 -1.94
C VAL A 192 -1.86 10.40 -1.78
N LEU A 193 -2.39 10.71 -0.58
CA LEU A 193 -2.99 12.03 -0.32
C LEU A 193 -1.99 13.16 -0.44
N ARG A 194 -0.76 13.00 0.04
CA ARG A 194 0.30 13.99 -0.11
C ARG A 194 0.69 14.18 -1.57
N ALA A 195 0.82 13.08 -2.32
CA ALA A 195 1.10 13.15 -3.75
C ALA A 195 -0.01 13.90 -4.52
N LEU A 196 -1.29 13.64 -4.17
CA LEU A 196 -2.43 14.36 -4.72
C LEU A 196 -2.40 15.85 -4.36
N SER A 197 -2.14 16.20 -3.09
CA SER A 197 -2.04 17.59 -2.64
C SER A 197 -0.97 18.36 -3.43
N GLN A 198 0.20 17.78 -3.56
CA GLN A 198 1.29 18.36 -4.36
C GLN A 198 0.93 18.54 -5.84
N LEU A 199 0.17 17.60 -6.41
CA LEU A 199 -0.33 17.72 -7.78
C LEU A 199 -1.30 18.91 -7.92
N LEU A 200 -2.28 19.01 -7.02
CA LEU A 200 -3.26 20.10 -7.03
C LEU A 200 -2.62 21.47 -6.80
N GLU A 201 -1.62 21.56 -5.95
CA GLU A 201 -0.85 22.79 -5.69
C GLU A 201 -0.07 23.27 -6.93
N ARG A 202 0.47 22.33 -7.71
CA ARG A 202 1.15 22.64 -8.99
C ARG A 202 0.20 23.07 -10.10
N ALA A 203 -1.06 22.63 -10.04
CA ALA A 203 -2.09 23.00 -11.00
C ALA A 203 -2.75 24.36 -10.69
N ASP A 204 -1.99 25.32 -10.16
CA ASP A 204 -2.30 26.71 -9.79
C ASP A 204 -3.19 26.91 -8.52
N GLY A 205 -3.51 25.85 -7.79
CA GLY A 205 -4.21 25.94 -6.50
C GLY A 205 -5.69 26.33 -6.58
N SER A 206 -6.23 26.62 -7.76
CA SER A 206 -7.62 27.04 -7.96
C SER A 206 -8.62 25.88 -7.92
N MET A 207 -8.16 24.63 -8.04
CA MET A 207 -9.04 23.45 -8.03
C MET A 207 -9.57 23.17 -6.62
N PRO A 208 -10.90 23.06 -6.43
CA PRO A 208 -11.46 22.68 -5.15
C PRO A 208 -10.94 21.28 -4.78
N ARG A 209 -10.65 21.07 -3.49
CA ARG A 209 -10.20 19.75 -3.01
C ARG A 209 -11.39 18.80 -2.99
N PRO A 210 -11.37 17.74 -3.81
CA PRO A 210 -12.49 16.80 -3.89
C PRO A 210 -12.62 15.97 -2.60
N VAL A 211 -13.82 15.42 -2.40
CA VAL A 211 -14.08 14.46 -1.33
C VAL A 211 -13.25 13.19 -1.52
N CYS A 212 -12.64 12.70 -0.45
CA CYS A 212 -11.76 11.52 -0.47
C CYS A 212 -12.29 10.37 0.38
N LEU A 213 -12.53 9.21 -0.21
CA LEU A 213 -12.74 7.95 0.51
C LEU A 213 -11.40 7.43 1.05
N VAL A 214 -11.34 7.16 2.35
CA VAL A 214 -10.13 6.71 3.06
C VAL A 214 -10.41 5.53 3.99
N PRO A 215 -9.43 4.62 4.21
CA PRO A 215 -9.60 3.42 5.03
C PRO A 215 -9.28 3.69 6.52
N GLY A 216 -10.14 4.42 7.22
CA GLY A 216 -10.03 4.65 8.68
C GLY A 216 -9.45 6.00 9.08
N GLU A 217 -9.56 6.32 10.37
CA GLU A 217 -9.32 7.64 10.96
C GLU A 217 -7.88 8.15 10.75
N ARG A 218 -6.88 7.29 10.91
CA ARG A 218 -5.48 7.70 10.71
C ARG A 218 -5.20 8.32 9.33
N VAL A 219 -5.88 7.84 8.27
CA VAL A 219 -5.75 8.41 6.92
C VAL A 219 -6.67 9.61 6.76
N ALA A 220 -7.81 9.61 7.44
CA ALA A 220 -8.73 10.74 7.47
C ALA A 220 -8.11 11.99 8.12
N ASP A 221 -7.35 11.83 9.20
CA ASP A 221 -6.64 12.94 9.84
C ASP A 221 -5.61 13.58 8.90
N ILE A 222 -4.89 12.75 8.14
CA ILE A 222 -3.99 13.25 7.09
C ILE A 222 -4.78 13.97 5.99
N ALA A 223 -5.92 13.44 5.58
CA ALA A 223 -6.78 14.09 4.59
C ALA A 223 -7.25 15.47 5.05
N ARG A 224 -7.77 15.58 6.28
CA ARG A 224 -8.20 16.84 6.88
C ARG A 224 -7.04 17.85 6.97
N GLY A 225 -5.86 17.41 7.43
CA GLY A 225 -4.66 18.25 7.51
C GLY A 225 -4.17 18.76 6.15
N LEU A 226 -4.53 18.08 5.06
CA LEU A 226 -4.27 18.51 3.69
C LEU A 226 -5.46 19.24 3.05
N GLY A 227 -6.51 19.54 3.80
CA GLY A 227 -7.71 20.27 3.34
C GLY A 227 -8.69 19.44 2.51
N PHE A 228 -8.62 18.11 2.53
CA PHE A 228 -9.63 17.24 1.92
C PHE A 228 -10.76 16.93 2.90
N GLU A 229 -11.98 16.74 2.37
CA GLU A 229 -13.10 16.18 3.14
C GLU A 229 -13.07 14.64 3.06
N PRO A 230 -12.84 13.92 4.18
CA PRO A 230 -12.77 12.47 4.15
C PRO A 230 -14.14 11.81 4.31
N VAL A 231 -14.45 10.83 3.44
CA VAL A 231 -15.43 9.77 3.69
C VAL A 231 -14.68 8.58 4.28
N ILE A 232 -15.05 8.18 5.50
CA ILE A 232 -14.27 7.23 6.27
C ILE A 232 -14.89 5.84 6.20
N ALA A 233 -14.14 4.87 5.67
CA ALA A 233 -14.48 3.46 5.73
C ALA A 233 -13.94 2.83 7.00
N ALA A 234 -14.63 1.82 7.53
CA ALA A 234 -14.20 1.11 8.74
C ALA A 234 -12.88 0.32 8.55
N SER A 235 -12.51 0.04 7.31
CA SER A 235 -11.23 -0.59 6.96
C SER A 235 -10.96 -0.51 5.45
N ALA A 236 -9.77 -0.95 5.02
CA ALA A 236 -9.39 -1.03 3.60
C ALA A 236 -10.07 -2.19 2.83
N LEU A 237 -10.90 -3.01 3.47
CA LEU A 237 -11.66 -4.07 2.79
C LEU A 237 -12.64 -3.47 1.79
N ALA A 238 -12.68 -3.99 0.57
CA ALA A 238 -13.53 -3.46 -0.51
C ALA A 238 -15.01 -3.32 -0.12
N ALA A 239 -15.57 -4.28 0.61
CA ALA A 239 -16.94 -4.23 1.10
C ALA A 239 -17.18 -3.09 2.09
N LYS A 240 -16.19 -2.77 2.95
CA LYS A 240 -16.28 -1.66 3.92
C LYS A 240 -16.12 -0.30 3.25
N MET A 241 -15.24 -0.22 2.25
CA MET A 241 -15.08 0.96 1.40
C MET A 241 -16.36 1.25 0.60
N GLU A 242 -16.91 0.25 -0.08
CA GLU A 242 -18.19 0.34 -0.78
C GLU A 242 -19.33 0.81 0.14
N GLN A 243 -19.43 0.23 1.33
CA GLN A 243 -20.43 0.57 2.34
C GLN A 243 -20.37 2.05 2.73
N ALA A 244 -19.15 2.61 2.86
CA ALA A 244 -18.96 4.03 3.16
C ALA A 244 -19.42 4.92 2.00
N VAL A 245 -19.11 4.53 0.75
CA VAL A 245 -19.58 5.24 -0.45
C VAL A 245 -21.11 5.26 -0.52
N CYS A 246 -21.76 4.10 -0.32
CA CYS A 246 -23.22 4.00 -0.36
C CYS A 246 -23.93 4.81 0.73
N ARG A 247 -23.31 5.02 1.88
CA ARG A 247 -23.84 5.90 2.93
C ARG A 247 -23.65 7.38 2.62
N TRP A 248 -22.54 7.72 1.95
CA TRP A 248 -22.21 9.10 1.63
C TRP A 248 -22.95 9.61 0.39
N TYR A 249 -23.07 8.77 -0.66
CA TYR A 249 -23.66 9.16 -1.93
C TYR A 249 -25.16 8.92 -1.92
N THR A 250 -25.90 10.03 -2.00
CA THR A 250 -27.34 10.05 -2.32
C THR A 250 -27.52 10.92 -3.56
N PRO A 251 -28.10 10.41 -4.67
CA PRO A 251 -28.25 11.19 -5.91
C PRO A 251 -28.92 12.55 -5.71
N GLU A 252 -29.84 12.65 -4.75
CA GLU A 252 -30.56 13.88 -4.41
C GLU A 252 -29.64 14.98 -3.89
N ARG A 253 -28.57 14.62 -3.20
CA ARG A 253 -27.57 15.57 -2.65
C ARG A 253 -26.81 16.32 -3.75
N PHE A 254 -26.79 15.81 -4.97
CA PHE A 254 -26.01 16.32 -6.09
C PHE A 254 -26.87 16.75 -7.29
N ARG A 255 -28.22 16.78 -7.13
CA ARG A 255 -29.11 17.39 -8.09
C ARG A 255 -29.15 18.89 -7.81
N THR A 256 -28.45 19.68 -8.64
CA THR A 256 -28.59 21.13 -8.75
C THR A 256 -29.66 21.47 -9.75
#